data_90ee0fd79269888d5aeb7d82a0919d03
#
_entry.id   90ee0fd79269888d5aeb7d82a0919d03
#
_cell.length_a   1.000
_cell.length_b   1.000
_cell.length_c   1.000
_cell.angle_alpha   90.00
_cell.angle_beta   90.00
_cell.angle_gamma   90.00
#
_symmetry.space_group_name_H-M   'P 1'
#
loop_
_entity.id
_entity.type
_entity.pdbx_description
1 polymer ?
#
loop_
_entity_poly.entity_id
_entity_poly.type
_entity_poly.pdbx_seq_one_letter_code
_entity_poly.pdbx_strand_id
1 'polypeptide(L)'
;MGNDDTKIRNGEKVTEEPPHMSYEEDEINLGEYFAILRKNGWKIVLFSLAMGFVTLLVMFLSPDIYQATAVLTPAVDEKRPNPALGVLASFGVDIGSPTKVEDLETLFKSNDLTARVFGKYNLWSIVLPDRFDPVTGKMKVCWTDILLGREKGPRAPGDWDAIRVAKDRLNVFVNKKTGTVSVSFESPFAQGSADIVKYYLDEGKSRLQEEALDRAVKNKKFIEEQIGKTIDALTRDRLYSLYGQEVEREMMGRNREQFGFRVIDSPRVPDRKTSPRRGEIVVLALLISFFSVITLFIARDTLARKAVRKKNRLIA
;
A
#
# COMPACT_ATOMS: atom_id res chain seq x y z
N MET A 1 -18.21 -63.95 81.94
CA MET A 1 -18.82 -63.13 83.00
C MET A 1 -18.97 -61.75 82.47
N GLY A 2 -20.10 -61.33 82.24
CA GLY A 2 -20.96 -60.22 82.51
C GLY A 2 -20.84 -59.23 81.37
N ASN A 3 -21.81 -59.12 80.51
CA ASN A 3 -23.01 -58.26 80.60
C ASN A 3 -22.58 -56.79 80.78
N ASP A 4 -23.03 -55.85 80.07
CA ASP A 4 -24.39 -55.53 79.66
C ASP A 4 -24.38 -54.36 78.61
N ASP A 5 -25.25 -54.49 77.70
CA ASP A 5 -26.33 -53.64 77.34
C ASP A 5 -26.11 -52.14 77.02
N THR A 6 -26.39 -51.92 75.81
CA THR A 6 -27.46 -51.02 75.30
C THR A 6 -27.20 -49.52 75.29
N LYS A 7 -27.20 -48.88 74.20
CA LYS A 7 -28.35 -48.18 73.72
C LYS A 7 -28.04 -47.40 72.43
N ILE A 8 -28.62 -47.86 71.39
CA ILE A 8 -28.76 -47.14 70.13
C ILE A 8 -29.56 -45.90 70.44
N ARG A 9 -29.01 -44.74 70.09
CA ARG A 9 -29.83 -43.54 69.94
C ARG A 9 -29.41 -42.85 68.65
N ASN A 10 -30.35 -42.91 67.72
CA ASN A 10 -30.41 -42.23 66.46
C ASN A 10 -29.93 -40.79 66.61
N GLY A 11 -28.80 -40.46 65.96
CA GLY A 11 -28.34 -39.11 65.66
C GLY A 11 -28.28 -38.98 64.16
N GLU A 12 -29.40 -38.57 63.64
CA GLU A 12 -29.54 -38.13 62.24
C GLU A 12 -28.58 -37.00 62.01
N LYS A 13 -27.49 -37.29 61.25
CA LYS A 13 -26.63 -36.28 60.68
C LYS A 13 -27.43 -35.64 59.56
N VAL A 14 -28.05 -34.52 59.85
CA VAL A 14 -28.49 -33.55 58.86
C VAL A 14 -27.23 -33.03 58.18
N THR A 15 -26.92 -33.57 57.02
CA THR A 15 -25.97 -33.02 56.11
C THR A 15 -26.66 -31.80 55.47
N GLU A 16 -26.35 -30.63 55.94
CA GLU A 16 -26.69 -29.39 55.22
C GLU A 16 -25.96 -29.43 53.85
N GLU A 17 -26.71 -29.81 52.81
CA GLU A 17 -26.25 -29.58 51.45
C GLU A 17 -26.08 -28.04 51.26
N PRO A 18 -24.88 -27.62 50.75
CA PRO A 18 -24.71 -26.22 50.44
C PRO A 18 -25.75 -25.82 49.39
N PRO A 19 -26.27 -24.57 49.45
CA PRO A 19 -27.26 -24.11 48.51
C PRO A 19 -26.72 -24.28 47.11
N HIS A 20 -27.38 -25.11 46.31
CA HIS A 20 -27.14 -25.18 44.87
C HIS A 20 -27.40 -23.78 44.33
N MET A 21 -26.34 -23.00 44.13
CA MET A 21 -26.38 -21.90 43.21
C MET A 21 -26.69 -22.54 41.86
N SER A 22 -27.92 -22.55 41.48
CA SER A 22 -28.32 -22.76 40.11
C SER A 22 -27.74 -21.59 39.31
N TYR A 23 -26.56 -21.80 38.77
CA TYR A 23 -26.15 -21.03 37.60
C TYR A 23 -27.26 -21.34 36.58
N GLU A 24 -28.19 -20.40 36.39
CA GLU A 24 -28.99 -20.39 35.17
C GLU A 24 -27.96 -20.25 34.05
N GLU A 25 -27.52 -21.39 33.50
CA GLU A 25 -26.85 -21.42 32.22
C GLU A 25 -27.77 -20.68 31.29
N ASP A 26 -27.36 -19.51 30.83
CA ASP A 26 -28.00 -18.76 29.75
C ASP A 26 -27.92 -19.66 28.50
N GLU A 27 -28.73 -20.74 28.45
CA GLU A 27 -28.86 -21.55 27.25
C GLU A 27 -29.27 -20.60 26.11
N ILE A 28 -28.35 -20.43 25.17
CA ILE A 28 -28.61 -19.63 23.98
C ILE A 28 -29.71 -20.34 23.19
N ASN A 29 -30.94 -19.93 23.41
CA ASN A 29 -32.10 -20.51 22.77
C ASN A 29 -32.21 -20.01 21.32
N LEU A 30 -31.53 -20.72 20.40
CA LEU A 30 -31.52 -20.42 18.97
C LEU A 30 -32.94 -20.27 18.38
N GLY A 31 -33.92 -20.94 18.93
CA GLY A 31 -35.32 -20.82 18.52
C GLY A 31 -35.92 -19.42 18.75
N GLU A 32 -35.52 -18.75 19.83
CA GLU A 32 -35.97 -17.37 20.13
C GLU A 32 -35.37 -16.36 19.12
N TYR A 33 -34.11 -16.51 18.76
CA TYR A 33 -33.49 -15.65 17.74
C TYR A 33 -34.14 -15.84 16.39
N PHE A 34 -34.48 -17.08 16.04
CA PHE A 34 -35.19 -17.37 14.79
C PHE A 34 -36.61 -16.77 14.78
N ALA A 35 -37.34 -16.79 15.90
CA ALA A 35 -38.64 -16.15 16.01
C ALA A 35 -38.56 -14.62 15.85
N ILE A 36 -37.52 -13.96 16.41
CA ILE A 36 -37.27 -12.52 16.25
C ILE A 36 -37.01 -12.19 14.78
N LEU A 37 -36.14 -12.99 14.10
CA LEU A 37 -35.85 -12.82 12.67
C LEU A 37 -37.14 -12.96 11.83
N ARG A 38 -37.94 -13.98 12.07
CA ARG A 38 -39.18 -14.21 11.32
C ARG A 38 -40.20 -13.08 11.53
N LYS A 39 -40.35 -12.57 12.76
CA LYS A 39 -41.24 -11.45 13.07
C LYS A 39 -40.82 -10.14 12.42
N ASN A 40 -39.51 -9.86 12.34
CA ASN A 40 -39.00 -8.61 11.82
C ASN A 40 -38.31 -8.75 10.44
N GLY A 41 -38.42 -9.94 9.79
CA GLY A 41 -37.70 -10.25 8.54
C GLY A 41 -37.91 -9.22 7.44
N TRP A 42 -39.18 -8.78 7.25
CA TRP A 42 -39.48 -7.74 6.25
C TRP A 42 -38.75 -6.41 6.54
N LYS A 43 -38.65 -6.00 7.81
CA LYS A 43 -37.94 -4.75 8.18
C LYS A 43 -36.45 -4.88 7.98
N ILE A 44 -35.87 -6.06 8.28
CA ILE A 44 -34.44 -6.36 8.08
C ILE A 44 -34.13 -6.27 6.59
N VAL A 45 -34.90 -6.93 5.73
CA VAL A 45 -34.71 -6.91 4.28
C VAL A 45 -34.86 -5.49 3.72
N LEU A 46 -35.91 -4.77 4.12
CA LEU A 46 -36.18 -3.42 3.65
C LEU A 46 -35.03 -2.45 4.02
N PHE A 47 -34.52 -2.53 5.25
CA PHE A 47 -33.43 -1.68 5.71
C PHE A 47 -32.11 -2.02 5.00
N SER A 48 -31.83 -3.33 4.85
CA SER A 48 -30.64 -3.78 4.12
C SER A 48 -30.67 -3.30 2.65
N LEU A 49 -31.83 -3.39 2.01
CA LEU A 49 -32.03 -2.97 0.63
C LEU A 49 -31.91 -1.43 0.49
N ALA A 50 -32.42 -0.67 1.46
CA ALA A 50 -32.26 0.78 1.51
C ALA A 50 -30.80 1.18 1.64
N MET A 51 -30.03 0.51 2.53
CA MET A 51 -28.59 0.76 2.67
C MET A 51 -27.81 0.38 1.40
N GLY A 52 -28.17 -0.72 0.75
CA GLY A 52 -27.60 -1.11 -0.54
C GLY A 52 -27.87 -0.06 -1.63
N PHE A 53 -29.08 0.48 -1.66
CA PHE A 53 -29.44 1.55 -2.59
C PHE A 53 -28.65 2.84 -2.33
N VAL A 54 -28.51 3.25 -1.06
CA VAL A 54 -27.68 4.42 -0.69
C VAL A 54 -26.21 4.19 -1.11
N THR A 55 -25.68 2.99 -0.86
CA THR A 55 -24.30 2.64 -1.28
C THR A 55 -24.15 2.70 -2.81
N LEU A 56 -25.14 2.21 -3.55
CA LEU A 56 -25.16 2.26 -5.01
C LEU A 56 -25.15 3.72 -5.51
N LEU A 57 -25.95 4.60 -4.88
CA LEU A 57 -26.02 6.02 -5.21
C LEU A 57 -24.67 6.71 -4.97
N VAL A 58 -24.03 6.46 -3.83
CA VAL A 58 -22.69 6.99 -3.49
C VAL A 58 -21.65 6.47 -4.48
N MET A 59 -21.69 5.17 -4.84
CA MET A 59 -20.75 4.59 -5.80
C MET A 59 -20.96 5.11 -7.22
N PHE A 60 -22.17 5.56 -7.56
CA PHE A 60 -22.45 6.17 -8.86
C PHE A 60 -21.82 7.57 -8.98
N LEU A 61 -21.74 8.30 -7.87
CA LEU A 61 -21.09 9.61 -7.80
C LEU A 61 -19.55 9.53 -7.73
N SER A 62 -18.99 8.35 -7.40
CA SER A 62 -17.54 8.17 -7.33
C SER A 62 -16.90 8.19 -8.71
N PRO A 63 -15.78 8.93 -8.92
CA PRO A 63 -15.09 8.98 -10.20
C PRO A 63 -14.51 7.62 -10.58
N ASP A 64 -14.48 7.34 -11.87
CA ASP A 64 -13.82 6.15 -12.40
C ASP A 64 -12.30 6.33 -12.34
N ILE A 65 -11.57 5.29 -12.00
CA ILE A 65 -10.11 5.28 -11.90
C ILE A 65 -9.57 4.24 -12.88
N TYR A 66 -8.57 4.65 -13.64
CA TYR A 66 -7.87 3.84 -14.63
C TYR A 66 -6.44 3.60 -14.19
N GLN A 67 -5.94 2.39 -14.41
CA GLN A 67 -4.59 2.00 -14.06
C GLN A 67 -3.83 1.57 -15.31
N ALA A 68 -2.72 2.23 -15.61
CA ALA A 68 -1.75 1.77 -16.59
C ALA A 68 -0.58 1.09 -15.88
N THR A 69 -0.01 0.09 -16.53
CA THR A 69 1.12 -0.69 -16.00
C THR A 69 2.18 -0.85 -17.07
N ALA A 70 3.44 -0.73 -16.66
CA ALA A 70 4.61 -1.09 -17.44
C ALA A 70 5.38 -2.21 -16.74
N VAL A 71 6.00 -3.11 -17.50
CA VAL A 71 6.85 -4.18 -16.98
C VAL A 71 8.27 -3.98 -17.45
N LEU A 72 9.20 -4.01 -16.49
CA LEU A 72 10.62 -3.71 -16.69
C LEU A 72 11.48 -4.88 -16.24
N THR A 73 12.65 -5.00 -16.84
CA THR A 73 13.74 -5.86 -16.34
C THR A 73 15.03 -5.03 -16.26
N PRO A 74 15.88 -5.25 -15.25
CA PRO A 74 17.21 -4.66 -15.25
C PRO A 74 17.95 -4.94 -16.54
N ALA A 75 18.66 -3.95 -17.07
CA ALA A 75 19.60 -4.19 -18.15
C ALA A 75 20.74 -5.04 -17.58
N VAL A 76 20.85 -6.28 -18.02
CA VAL A 76 21.96 -7.16 -17.64
C VAL A 76 23.16 -6.71 -18.43
N ASP A 77 24.13 -6.13 -17.77
CA ASP A 77 25.46 -5.99 -18.35
C ASP A 77 26.06 -7.40 -18.49
N GLU A 78 26.11 -7.94 -19.69
CA GLU A 78 26.74 -9.24 -20.00
C GLU A 78 28.27 -9.22 -19.76
N LYS A 79 28.77 -8.29 -18.95
CA LYS A 79 30.21 -8.19 -18.69
C LYS A 79 30.67 -9.35 -17.80
N ARG A 80 31.55 -10.15 -18.38
CA ARG A 80 32.33 -11.20 -17.71
C ARG A 80 32.98 -10.62 -16.43
N PRO A 81 33.03 -11.38 -15.34
CA PRO A 81 33.70 -10.95 -14.12
C PRO A 81 35.18 -10.64 -14.46
N ASN A 82 35.54 -9.36 -14.43
CA ASN A 82 36.91 -8.93 -14.66
C ASN A 82 37.63 -8.91 -13.30
N PRO A 83 38.66 -9.75 -13.08
CA PRO A 83 39.39 -9.80 -11.83
C PRO A 83 40.07 -8.48 -11.47
N ALA A 84 40.32 -7.62 -12.45
CA ALA A 84 40.86 -6.27 -12.21
C ALA A 84 39.89 -5.36 -11.40
N LEU A 85 38.58 -5.62 -11.46
CA LEU A 85 37.60 -4.88 -10.68
C LEU A 85 37.74 -5.09 -9.16
N GLY A 86 38.17 -6.28 -8.72
CA GLY A 86 38.47 -6.54 -7.30
C GLY A 86 39.59 -5.66 -6.73
N VAL A 87 40.55 -5.28 -7.58
CA VAL A 87 41.64 -4.39 -7.18
C VAL A 87 41.12 -2.96 -6.96
N LEU A 88 40.21 -2.47 -7.81
CA LEU A 88 39.59 -1.16 -7.64
C LEU A 88 38.78 -1.04 -6.35
N ALA A 89 38.02 -2.10 -6.02
CA ALA A 89 37.26 -2.14 -4.76
C ALA A 89 38.17 -2.01 -3.53
N SER A 90 39.42 -2.56 -3.60
CA SER A 90 40.39 -2.43 -2.52
C SER A 90 40.94 -0.99 -2.37
N PHE A 91 40.85 -0.17 -3.42
CA PHE A 91 41.18 1.25 -3.38
C PHE A 91 40.01 2.17 -3.03
N GLY A 92 38.86 1.59 -2.68
CA GLY A 92 37.68 2.36 -2.31
C GLY A 92 36.91 2.97 -3.50
N VAL A 93 37.20 2.53 -4.74
CA VAL A 93 36.50 2.96 -5.94
C VAL A 93 35.20 2.20 -6.05
N ASP A 94 34.08 2.91 -6.12
CA ASP A 94 32.76 2.31 -6.36
C ASP A 94 32.65 1.83 -7.81
N ILE A 95 32.71 0.51 -7.98
CA ILE A 95 32.74 -0.14 -9.30
C ILE A 95 31.35 -0.13 -9.96
N GLY A 96 30.30 0.28 -9.23
CA GLY A 96 28.91 0.23 -9.67
C GLY A 96 28.46 -1.22 -9.95
N SER A 97 27.72 -1.79 -9.05
CA SER A 97 27.08 -3.09 -9.28
C SER A 97 26.08 -2.97 -10.44
N PRO A 98 25.88 -4.04 -11.22
CA PRO A 98 24.78 -4.07 -12.19
C PRO A 98 23.46 -3.76 -11.48
N THR A 99 22.62 -2.95 -12.11
CA THR A 99 21.32 -2.56 -11.57
C THR A 99 20.53 -3.82 -11.22
N LYS A 100 20.18 -3.98 -9.95
CA LYS A 100 19.36 -5.10 -9.48
C LYS A 100 17.88 -4.73 -9.51
N VAL A 101 17.03 -5.74 -9.40
CA VAL A 101 15.57 -5.54 -9.36
C VAL A 101 15.17 -4.70 -8.16
N GLU A 102 15.83 -4.89 -7.02
CA GLU A 102 15.64 -4.13 -5.79
C GLU A 102 16.06 -2.66 -5.93
N ASP A 103 17.10 -2.39 -6.70
CA ASP A 103 17.56 -1.02 -6.98
C ASP A 103 16.52 -0.25 -7.81
N LEU A 104 15.91 -0.92 -8.80
CA LEU A 104 14.81 -0.35 -9.59
C LEU A 104 13.57 -0.09 -8.72
N GLU A 105 13.23 -1.01 -7.82
CA GLU A 105 12.15 -0.80 -6.87
C GLU A 105 12.38 0.45 -6.03
N THR A 106 13.58 0.57 -5.46
CA THR A 106 13.96 1.72 -4.64
C THR A 106 13.94 3.02 -5.43
N LEU A 107 14.44 3.00 -6.66
CA LEU A 107 14.41 4.16 -7.55
C LEU A 107 12.98 4.63 -7.81
N PHE A 108 12.09 3.73 -8.26
CA PHE A 108 10.73 4.11 -8.61
C PHE A 108 9.86 4.49 -7.41
N LYS A 109 10.19 4.00 -6.20
CA LYS A 109 9.55 4.41 -4.93
C LYS A 109 10.19 5.66 -4.32
N SER A 110 11.27 6.20 -4.90
CA SER A 110 11.97 7.33 -4.31
C SER A 110 11.13 8.61 -4.36
N ASN A 111 11.21 9.38 -3.30
CA ASN A 111 10.56 10.68 -3.20
C ASN A 111 11.18 11.69 -4.19
N ASP A 112 12.48 11.59 -4.43
CA ASP A 112 13.23 12.45 -5.34
C ASP A 112 12.75 12.28 -6.79
N LEU A 113 12.62 11.04 -7.26
CA LEU A 113 12.07 10.77 -8.60
C LEU A 113 10.64 11.29 -8.74
N THR A 114 9.81 11.09 -7.71
CA THR A 114 8.42 11.58 -7.70
C THR A 114 8.36 13.10 -7.79
N ALA A 115 9.12 13.82 -6.96
CA ALA A 115 9.18 15.27 -6.99
C ALA A 115 9.65 15.79 -8.36
N ARG A 116 10.66 15.14 -8.96
CA ARG A 116 11.20 15.46 -10.28
C ARG A 116 10.14 15.27 -11.38
N VAL A 117 9.41 14.14 -11.39
CA VAL A 117 8.36 13.86 -12.37
C VAL A 117 7.23 14.89 -12.27
N PHE A 118 6.72 15.15 -11.07
CA PHE A 118 5.63 16.10 -10.87
C PHE A 118 6.06 17.55 -11.18
N GLY A 119 7.27 17.95 -10.80
CA GLY A 119 7.81 19.27 -11.06
C GLY A 119 8.03 19.54 -12.56
N LYS A 120 8.53 18.53 -13.29
CA LYS A 120 8.85 18.69 -14.72
C LYS A 120 7.61 18.66 -15.62
N TYR A 121 6.65 17.77 -15.35
CA TYR A 121 5.50 17.54 -16.25
C TYR A 121 4.20 18.17 -15.78
N ASN A 122 4.18 18.87 -14.65
CA ASN A 122 3.01 19.57 -14.10
C ASN A 122 1.73 18.70 -14.08
N LEU A 123 1.80 17.54 -13.46
CA LEU A 123 0.78 16.49 -13.52
C LEU A 123 -0.49 16.77 -12.70
N TRP A 124 -0.55 17.92 -12.03
CA TRP A 124 -1.62 18.25 -11.08
C TRP A 124 -3.01 18.22 -11.67
N SER A 125 -3.18 18.74 -12.88
CA SER A 125 -4.47 18.75 -13.59
C SER A 125 -4.95 17.34 -13.96
N ILE A 126 -4.03 16.40 -14.19
CA ILE A 126 -4.34 15.02 -14.56
C ILE A 126 -4.65 14.19 -13.31
N VAL A 127 -3.88 14.40 -12.25
CA VAL A 127 -3.96 13.56 -11.05
C VAL A 127 -5.04 14.05 -10.09
N LEU A 128 -5.20 15.36 -9.93
CA LEU A 128 -6.16 15.99 -9.01
C LEU A 128 -7.04 17.02 -9.72
N PRO A 129 -7.84 16.64 -10.73
CA PRO A 129 -8.65 17.59 -11.50
C PRO A 129 -9.62 18.39 -10.63
N ASP A 130 -10.18 17.79 -9.59
CA ASP A 130 -11.13 18.43 -8.67
C ASP A 130 -10.47 19.42 -7.71
N ARG A 131 -9.20 19.19 -7.38
CA ARG A 131 -8.45 19.98 -6.38
C ARG A 131 -7.49 21.00 -6.97
N PHE A 132 -7.11 20.86 -8.23
CA PHE A 132 -6.19 21.75 -8.91
C PHE A 132 -6.92 22.64 -9.90
N ASP A 133 -6.64 23.94 -9.85
CA ASP A 133 -7.16 24.90 -10.83
C ASP A 133 -6.06 25.21 -11.85
N PRO A 134 -6.22 24.78 -13.10
CA PRO A 134 -5.21 24.99 -14.14
C PRO A 134 -5.03 26.46 -14.52
N VAL A 135 -6.03 27.32 -14.25
CA VAL A 135 -5.98 28.75 -14.60
C VAL A 135 -5.12 29.52 -13.59
N THR A 136 -5.32 29.25 -12.30
CA THR A 136 -4.58 29.93 -11.23
C THR A 136 -3.30 29.21 -10.83
N GLY A 137 -3.11 27.97 -11.25
CA GLY A 137 -1.96 27.12 -10.85
C GLY A 137 -1.96 26.77 -9.36
N LYS A 138 -3.09 26.87 -8.67
CA LYS A 138 -3.21 26.68 -7.23
C LYS A 138 -4.11 25.50 -6.89
N MET A 139 -3.84 24.89 -5.74
CA MET A 139 -4.70 23.90 -5.13
C MET A 139 -5.92 24.59 -4.52
N LYS A 140 -7.13 24.10 -4.83
CA LYS A 140 -8.38 24.50 -4.20
C LYS A 140 -8.43 23.93 -2.77
N VAL A 141 -8.89 24.73 -1.83
CA VAL A 141 -9.07 24.29 -0.46
C VAL A 141 -10.34 23.45 -0.34
N CYS A 142 -10.23 22.26 0.19
CA CYS A 142 -11.39 21.43 0.46
C CYS A 142 -12.06 21.89 1.75
N TRP A 143 -13.38 21.88 1.81
CA TRP A 143 -14.14 22.22 3.02
C TRP A 143 -13.74 21.36 4.22
N THR A 144 -13.32 20.10 4.00
CA THR A 144 -12.82 19.22 5.04
C THR A 144 -11.47 19.68 5.63
N ASP A 145 -10.60 20.28 4.79
CA ASP A 145 -9.31 20.78 5.23
C ASP A 145 -9.47 22.08 6.05
N ILE A 146 -10.49 22.89 5.72
CA ILE A 146 -10.88 24.05 6.52
C ILE A 146 -11.44 23.63 7.87
N LEU A 147 -12.32 22.63 7.91
CA LEU A 147 -12.94 22.11 9.14
C LEU A 147 -11.91 21.50 10.08
N LEU A 148 -10.88 20.83 9.53
CA LEU A 148 -9.78 20.23 10.27
C LEU A 148 -8.63 21.22 10.59
N GLY A 149 -8.74 22.48 10.17
CA GLY A 149 -7.73 23.53 10.42
C GLY A 149 -6.39 23.28 9.71
N ARG A 150 -6.36 22.43 8.68
CA ARG A 150 -5.13 22.06 7.97
C ARG A 150 -4.68 23.10 6.95
N GLU A 151 -5.60 23.71 6.23
CA GLU A 151 -5.30 24.71 5.19
C GLU A 151 -6.23 25.91 5.30
N LYS A 152 -5.66 27.12 5.25
CA LYS A 152 -6.42 28.39 5.37
C LYS A 152 -6.67 29.10 4.05
N GLY A 153 -6.08 28.64 2.94
CA GLY A 153 -6.25 29.29 1.63
C GLY A 153 -5.61 28.55 0.47
N PRO A 154 -5.90 28.96 -0.77
CA PRO A 154 -5.32 28.36 -1.98
C PRO A 154 -3.81 28.54 -1.98
N ARG A 155 -3.07 27.43 -2.20
CA ARG A 155 -1.61 27.42 -2.26
C ARG A 155 -1.09 26.73 -3.52
N ALA A 156 0.15 27.02 -3.89
CA ALA A 156 0.81 26.25 -4.94
C ALA A 156 1.09 24.81 -4.44
N PRO A 157 0.93 23.79 -5.32
CA PRO A 157 1.30 22.43 -4.97
C PRO A 157 2.81 22.33 -4.78
N GLY A 158 3.25 21.55 -3.79
CA GLY A 158 4.65 21.33 -3.47
C GLY A 158 5.04 19.86 -3.57
N ASP A 159 6.35 19.59 -3.40
CA ASP A 159 6.91 18.24 -3.49
C ASP A 159 6.24 17.25 -2.54
N TRP A 160 5.90 17.70 -1.33
CA TRP A 160 5.19 16.86 -0.36
C TRP A 160 3.78 16.46 -0.79
N ASP A 161 3.12 17.28 -1.62
CA ASP A 161 1.83 16.92 -2.19
C ASP A 161 2.01 15.85 -3.26
N ALA A 162 3.06 15.97 -4.09
CA ALA A 162 3.42 14.97 -5.09
C ALA A 162 3.73 13.61 -4.43
N ILE A 163 4.54 13.61 -3.36
CA ILE A 163 4.91 12.41 -2.63
C ILE A 163 3.68 11.73 -2.01
N ARG A 164 2.76 12.49 -1.41
CA ARG A 164 1.51 11.95 -0.85
C ARG A 164 0.64 11.32 -1.93
N VAL A 165 0.46 12.00 -3.03
CA VAL A 165 -0.34 11.50 -4.15
C VAL A 165 0.28 10.25 -4.77
N ALA A 166 1.60 10.24 -4.97
CA ALA A 166 2.30 9.07 -5.49
C ALA A 166 2.21 7.88 -4.55
N LYS A 167 2.30 8.09 -3.24
CA LYS A 167 2.17 7.03 -2.24
C LYS A 167 0.83 6.29 -2.33
N ASP A 168 -0.22 7.01 -2.69
CA ASP A 168 -1.57 6.46 -2.78
C ASP A 168 -1.88 5.84 -4.17
N ARG A 169 -1.21 6.31 -5.23
CA ARG A 169 -1.57 5.99 -6.63
C ARG A 169 -0.49 5.29 -7.43
N LEU A 170 0.79 5.40 -7.02
CA LEU A 170 1.90 4.69 -7.63
C LEU A 170 2.09 3.35 -6.94
N ASN A 171 2.02 2.28 -7.71
CA ASN A 171 2.30 0.94 -7.21
C ASN A 171 3.48 0.35 -7.97
N VAL A 172 4.52 -0.04 -7.23
CA VAL A 172 5.72 -0.69 -7.75
C VAL A 172 5.82 -2.07 -7.13
N PHE A 173 5.68 -3.09 -7.97
CA PHE A 173 5.69 -4.49 -7.57
C PHE A 173 6.87 -5.24 -8.18
N VAL A 174 7.63 -5.95 -7.34
CA VAL A 174 8.77 -6.77 -7.74
C VAL A 174 8.38 -8.23 -7.80
N ASN A 175 8.55 -8.84 -8.96
CA ASN A 175 8.45 -10.27 -9.12
C ASN A 175 9.85 -10.91 -9.11
N LYS A 176 10.26 -11.40 -7.93
CA LYS A 176 11.60 -12.03 -7.75
C LYS A 176 11.80 -13.31 -8.56
N LYS A 177 10.72 -14.02 -8.92
CA LYS A 177 10.81 -15.25 -9.72
C LYS A 177 11.18 -14.97 -11.18
N THR A 178 10.64 -13.90 -11.74
CA THR A 178 10.88 -13.50 -13.12
C THR A 178 11.97 -12.44 -13.27
N GLY A 179 12.44 -11.85 -12.16
CA GLY A 179 13.39 -10.74 -12.19
C GLY A 179 12.81 -9.48 -12.83
N THR A 180 11.51 -9.23 -12.68
CA THR A 180 10.83 -8.08 -13.29
C THR A 180 10.26 -7.14 -12.26
N VAL A 181 10.16 -5.87 -12.64
CA VAL A 181 9.49 -4.81 -11.87
C VAL A 181 8.29 -4.32 -12.65
N SER A 182 7.13 -4.31 -12.05
CA SER A 182 5.93 -3.71 -12.59
C SER A 182 5.71 -2.35 -11.96
N VAL A 183 5.62 -1.32 -12.77
CA VAL A 183 5.32 0.06 -12.34
C VAL A 183 3.94 0.41 -12.85
N SER A 184 3.02 0.76 -11.96
CA SER A 184 1.65 1.13 -12.31
C SER A 184 1.23 2.42 -11.62
N PHE A 185 0.37 3.20 -12.29
CA PHE A 185 -0.15 4.44 -11.75
C PHE A 185 -1.66 4.55 -12.00
N GLU A 186 -2.38 5.01 -10.96
CA GLU A 186 -3.81 5.20 -10.98
C GLU A 186 -4.17 6.66 -11.23
N SER A 187 -5.04 6.92 -12.21
CA SER A 187 -5.50 8.27 -12.58
C SER A 187 -7.00 8.28 -12.95
N PRO A 188 -7.72 9.39 -12.73
CA PRO A 188 -9.07 9.56 -13.23
C PRO A 188 -9.17 9.50 -14.75
N PHE A 189 -8.07 9.75 -15.46
CA PHE A 189 -8.01 9.75 -16.92
C PHE A 189 -7.20 8.57 -17.43
N ALA A 190 -7.78 7.77 -18.34
CA ALA A 190 -7.12 6.59 -18.91
C ALA A 190 -5.80 6.96 -19.60
N GLN A 191 -5.81 7.99 -20.46
CA GLN A 191 -4.59 8.49 -21.11
C GLN A 191 -3.58 8.98 -20.09
N GLY A 192 -4.03 9.74 -19.07
CA GLY A 192 -3.17 10.27 -18.02
C GLY A 192 -2.43 9.21 -17.23
N SER A 193 -3.07 8.06 -16.97
CA SER A 193 -2.41 6.96 -16.27
C SER A 193 -1.22 6.40 -17.08
N ALA A 194 -1.37 6.24 -18.39
CA ALA A 194 -0.32 5.74 -19.27
C ALA A 194 0.82 6.76 -19.44
N ASP A 195 0.47 8.03 -19.61
CA ASP A 195 1.46 9.11 -19.77
C ASP A 195 2.30 9.29 -18.50
N ILE A 196 1.68 9.22 -17.32
CA ILE A 196 2.41 9.32 -16.04
C ILE A 196 3.39 8.16 -15.88
N VAL A 197 2.99 6.92 -16.15
CA VAL A 197 3.91 5.79 -16.09
C VAL A 197 5.07 6.00 -17.07
N LYS A 198 4.81 6.46 -18.29
CA LYS A 198 5.86 6.79 -19.25
C LYS A 198 6.83 7.84 -18.72
N TYR A 199 6.34 8.92 -18.11
CA TYR A 199 7.19 9.95 -17.51
C TYR A 199 8.06 9.40 -16.36
N TYR A 200 7.50 8.51 -15.52
CA TYR A 200 8.30 7.81 -14.51
C TYR A 200 9.41 6.97 -15.12
N LEU A 201 9.16 6.27 -16.24
CA LEU A 201 10.18 5.50 -16.93
C LEU A 201 11.26 6.40 -17.52
N ASP A 202 10.88 7.48 -18.19
CA ASP A 202 11.80 8.41 -18.84
C ASP A 202 12.69 9.11 -17.81
N GLU A 203 12.12 9.59 -16.69
CA GLU A 203 12.88 10.22 -15.61
C GLU A 203 13.72 9.21 -14.82
N GLY A 204 13.22 7.99 -14.62
CA GLY A 204 13.98 6.91 -14.00
C GLY A 204 15.22 6.56 -14.81
N LYS A 205 15.13 6.45 -16.15
CA LYS A 205 16.28 6.28 -17.03
C LYS A 205 17.25 7.46 -16.95
N SER A 206 16.74 8.69 -17.01
CA SER A 206 17.55 9.90 -16.93
C SER A 206 18.32 9.95 -15.61
N ARG A 207 17.67 9.60 -14.49
CA ARG A 207 18.29 9.58 -13.16
C ARG A 207 19.43 8.56 -13.07
N LEU A 208 19.17 7.32 -13.51
CA LEU A 208 20.22 6.28 -13.53
C LEU A 208 21.40 6.69 -14.41
N GLN A 209 21.13 7.31 -15.55
CA GLN A 209 22.15 7.79 -16.45
C GLN A 209 23.01 8.90 -15.84
N GLU A 210 22.37 9.92 -15.24
CA GLU A 210 23.04 11.00 -14.54
C GLU A 210 23.97 10.46 -13.44
N GLU A 211 23.47 9.51 -12.66
CA GLU A 211 24.22 8.91 -11.56
C GLU A 211 25.41 8.08 -12.03
N ALA A 212 25.26 7.34 -13.13
CA ALA A 212 26.35 6.57 -13.71
C ALA A 212 27.43 7.48 -14.33
N LEU A 213 27.03 8.55 -15.03
CA LEU A 213 27.95 9.53 -15.59
C LEU A 213 28.72 10.27 -14.49
N ASP A 214 28.04 10.71 -13.42
CA ASP A 214 28.68 11.37 -12.28
C ASP A 214 29.72 10.45 -11.61
N ARG A 215 29.36 9.17 -11.39
CA ARG A 215 30.28 8.16 -10.86
C ARG A 215 31.50 7.97 -11.78
N ALA A 216 31.28 7.77 -13.07
CA ALA A 216 32.37 7.56 -14.02
C ALA A 216 33.34 8.76 -14.06
N VAL A 217 32.83 9.99 -14.04
CA VAL A 217 33.65 11.20 -14.00
C VAL A 217 34.46 11.28 -12.70
N LYS A 218 33.83 11.01 -11.54
CA LYS A 218 34.53 11.01 -10.24
C LYS A 218 35.60 9.92 -10.17
N ASN A 219 35.32 8.72 -10.65
CA ASN A 219 36.27 7.62 -10.68
C ASN A 219 37.44 7.92 -11.61
N LYS A 220 37.19 8.45 -12.80
CA LYS A 220 38.28 8.87 -13.73
C LYS A 220 39.23 9.87 -13.07
N LYS A 221 38.67 10.90 -12.44
CA LYS A 221 39.48 11.90 -11.75
C LYS A 221 40.34 11.28 -10.64
N PHE A 222 39.73 10.39 -9.83
CA PHE A 222 40.46 9.68 -8.78
C PHE A 222 41.58 8.81 -9.34
N ILE A 223 41.33 8.02 -10.40
CA ILE A 223 42.32 7.16 -11.03
C ILE A 223 43.48 8.01 -11.62
N GLU A 224 43.16 9.11 -12.25
CA GLU A 224 44.16 10.05 -12.81
C GLU A 224 45.08 10.61 -11.72
N GLU A 225 44.55 11.00 -10.57
CA GLU A 225 45.33 11.42 -9.41
C GLU A 225 46.23 10.30 -8.87
N GLN A 226 45.75 9.03 -8.87
CA GLN A 226 46.55 7.89 -8.42
C GLN A 226 47.68 7.55 -9.40
N ILE A 227 47.44 7.67 -10.73
CA ILE A 227 48.47 7.49 -11.76
C ILE A 227 49.63 8.46 -11.53
N GLY A 228 49.32 9.74 -11.22
CA GLY A 228 50.34 10.75 -10.95
C GLY A 228 51.19 10.51 -9.68
N LYS A 229 50.63 9.77 -8.70
CA LYS A 229 51.28 9.45 -7.41
C LYS A 229 52.04 8.12 -7.44
N THR A 230 51.77 7.24 -8.40
CA THR A 230 52.30 5.87 -8.45
C THR A 230 53.63 5.82 -9.15
N ILE A 231 54.64 5.32 -8.47
CA ILE A 231 56.02 5.17 -9.00
C ILE A 231 56.19 3.81 -9.71
N ASP A 232 55.48 2.77 -9.21
CA ASP A 232 55.60 1.41 -9.76
C ASP A 232 54.95 1.31 -11.14
N ALA A 233 55.72 0.84 -12.12
CA ALA A 233 55.27 0.74 -13.51
C ALA A 233 54.12 -0.22 -13.71
N LEU A 234 54.13 -1.39 -13.03
CA LEU A 234 53.08 -2.41 -13.15
C LEU A 234 51.76 -1.91 -12.60
N THR A 235 51.79 -1.22 -11.47
CA THR A 235 50.58 -0.62 -10.86
C THR A 235 50.07 0.52 -11.74
N ARG A 236 50.93 1.30 -12.36
CA ARG A 236 50.56 2.37 -13.28
C ARG A 236 49.84 1.84 -14.52
N ASP A 237 50.35 0.76 -15.11
CA ASP A 237 49.71 0.12 -16.28
C ASP A 237 48.31 -0.41 -15.93
N ARG A 238 48.14 -0.97 -14.73
CA ARG A 238 46.80 -1.38 -14.24
C ARG A 238 45.86 -0.20 -14.07
N LEU A 239 46.35 0.91 -13.54
CA LEU A 239 45.56 2.14 -13.40
C LEU A 239 45.11 2.70 -14.75
N TYR A 240 46.01 2.69 -15.78
CA TYR A 240 45.62 3.07 -17.15
C TYR A 240 44.53 2.16 -17.74
N SER A 241 44.63 0.85 -17.52
CA SER A 241 43.59 -0.09 -17.94
C SER A 241 42.22 0.22 -17.28
N LEU A 242 42.24 0.56 -16.00
CA LEU A 242 41.05 0.94 -15.26
C LEU A 242 40.48 2.28 -15.72
N TYR A 243 41.35 3.26 -16.02
CA TYR A 243 40.92 4.52 -16.61
C TYR A 243 40.20 4.29 -17.94
N GLY A 244 40.76 3.44 -18.80
CA GLY A 244 40.10 3.06 -20.05
C GLY A 244 38.71 2.43 -19.86
N GLN A 245 38.54 1.61 -18.83
CA GLN A 245 37.22 1.03 -18.51
C GLN A 245 36.22 2.09 -18.04
N GLU A 246 36.64 3.08 -17.24
CA GLU A 246 35.75 4.17 -16.83
C GLU A 246 35.39 5.09 -18.00
N VAL A 247 36.29 5.30 -18.97
CA VAL A 247 35.98 6.01 -20.22
C VAL A 247 34.93 5.23 -21.02
N GLU A 248 35.08 3.91 -21.15
CA GLU A 248 34.07 3.05 -21.81
C GLU A 248 32.70 3.12 -21.11
N ARG A 249 32.69 3.11 -19.78
CA ARG A 249 31.43 3.27 -18.98
C ARG A 249 30.77 4.62 -19.22
N GLU A 250 31.57 5.70 -19.27
CA GLU A 250 31.04 7.03 -19.59
C GLU A 250 30.42 7.03 -21.00
N MET A 251 31.09 6.44 -21.99
CA MET A 251 30.56 6.34 -23.35
C MET A 251 29.28 5.53 -23.41
N MET A 252 29.19 4.41 -22.69
CA MET A 252 27.97 3.61 -22.60
C MET A 252 26.83 4.35 -21.87
N GLY A 253 27.16 5.07 -20.79
CA GLY A 253 26.21 5.89 -20.08
C GLY A 253 25.60 7.01 -20.92
N ARG A 254 26.28 7.46 -21.97
CA ARG A 254 25.74 8.43 -22.93
C ARG A 254 24.71 7.82 -23.89
N ASN A 255 24.69 6.51 -24.07
CA ASN A 255 23.73 5.81 -24.90
C ASN A 255 22.42 5.54 -24.13
N ARG A 256 21.40 6.38 -24.37
CA ARG A 256 20.13 6.39 -23.62
C ARG A 256 19.26 5.13 -23.81
N GLU A 257 19.31 4.47 -24.96
CA GLU A 257 18.28 3.51 -25.33
C GLU A 257 18.29 2.22 -24.49
N GLN A 258 19.45 1.78 -24.05
CA GLN A 258 19.63 0.49 -23.37
C GLN A 258 20.12 0.61 -21.91
N PHE A 259 20.20 1.85 -21.38
CA PHE A 259 20.80 2.08 -20.08
C PHE A 259 19.82 1.79 -18.91
N GLY A 260 20.33 1.13 -17.88
CA GLY A 260 19.66 0.91 -16.59
C GLY A 260 18.62 -0.21 -16.58
N PHE A 261 17.62 -0.13 -17.42
CA PHE A 261 16.57 -1.16 -17.55
C PHE A 261 15.98 -1.23 -18.95
N ARG A 262 15.45 -2.42 -19.29
CA ARG A 262 14.71 -2.65 -20.53
C ARG A 262 13.21 -2.74 -20.22
N VAL A 263 12.41 -2.04 -21.00
CA VAL A 263 10.95 -2.13 -20.95
C VAL A 263 10.53 -3.39 -21.71
N ILE A 264 9.89 -4.35 -21.00
CA ILE A 264 9.34 -5.57 -21.58
C ILE A 264 7.95 -5.28 -22.13
N ASP A 265 7.11 -4.62 -21.31
CA ASP A 265 5.78 -4.20 -21.71
C ASP A 265 5.61 -2.69 -21.44
N SER A 266 5.36 -1.96 -22.51
CA SER A 266 5.19 -0.50 -22.45
C SER A 266 3.82 -0.14 -21.89
N PRO A 267 3.69 0.98 -21.15
CA PRO A 267 2.41 1.39 -20.60
C PRO A 267 1.42 1.68 -21.73
N ARG A 268 0.27 1.04 -21.66
CA ARG A 268 -0.84 1.23 -22.61
C ARG A 268 -1.99 1.93 -21.95
N VAL A 269 -2.76 2.67 -22.74
CA VAL A 269 -4.00 3.29 -22.27
C VAL A 269 -5.00 2.19 -21.93
N PRO A 270 -5.46 2.11 -20.66
CA PRO A 270 -6.43 1.10 -20.27
C PRO A 270 -7.79 1.33 -20.94
N ASP A 271 -8.38 0.26 -21.47
CA ASP A 271 -9.72 0.26 -22.07
C ASP A 271 -10.84 0.18 -21.04
N ARG A 272 -10.53 -0.31 -19.85
CA ARG A 272 -11.48 -0.51 -18.74
C ARG A 272 -11.00 0.14 -17.47
N LYS A 273 -11.97 0.62 -16.68
CA LYS A 273 -11.70 1.13 -15.34
C LYS A 273 -11.26 0.02 -14.38
N THR A 274 -10.35 0.33 -13.51
CA THR A 274 -9.83 -0.58 -12.48
C THR A 274 -10.65 -0.46 -11.19
N SER A 275 -11.08 0.75 -10.83
CA SER A 275 -11.80 1.06 -9.58
C SER A 275 -12.83 2.17 -9.81
N PRO A 276 -13.91 2.24 -8.99
CA PRO A 276 -14.36 1.24 -8.02
C PRO A 276 -15.08 0.06 -8.70
N ARG A 277 -14.94 -1.13 -8.14
CA ARG A 277 -15.72 -2.32 -8.53
C ARG A 277 -17.12 -2.23 -7.91
N ARG A 278 -17.95 -1.40 -8.49
CA ARG A 278 -19.25 -0.98 -7.93
C ARG A 278 -20.11 -2.17 -7.49
N GLY A 279 -20.17 -3.23 -8.30
CA GLY A 279 -20.97 -4.42 -7.98
C GLY A 279 -20.49 -5.15 -6.72
N GLU A 280 -19.18 -5.36 -6.58
CA GLU A 280 -18.59 -6.03 -5.43
C GLU A 280 -18.83 -5.23 -4.12
N ILE A 281 -18.66 -3.91 -4.19
CA ILE A 281 -18.85 -3.01 -3.03
C ILE A 281 -20.30 -3.00 -2.59
N VAL A 282 -21.27 -2.95 -3.53
CA VAL A 282 -22.70 -2.96 -3.20
C VAL A 282 -23.12 -4.29 -2.57
N VAL A 283 -22.64 -5.43 -3.12
CA VAL A 283 -22.92 -6.75 -2.53
C VAL A 283 -22.34 -6.85 -1.12
N LEU A 284 -21.10 -6.40 -0.92
CA LEU A 284 -20.47 -6.39 0.40
C LEU A 284 -21.24 -5.51 1.40
N ALA A 285 -21.65 -4.32 0.97
CA ALA A 285 -22.46 -3.42 1.79
C ALA A 285 -23.82 -4.02 2.17
N LEU A 286 -24.48 -4.71 1.23
CA LEU A 286 -25.73 -5.46 1.52
C LEU A 286 -25.52 -6.54 2.58
N LEU A 287 -24.44 -7.33 2.48
CA LEU A 287 -24.13 -8.36 3.47
C LEU A 287 -23.86 -7.76 4.85
N ILE A 288 -22.99 -6.74 4.91
CA ILE A 288 -22.64 -6.09 6.18
C ILE A 288 -23.88 -5.45 6.81
N SER A 289 -24.71 -4.73 6.03
CA SER A 289 -25.93 -4.11 6.54
C SER A 289 -26.93 -5.16 7.04
N PHE A 290 -27.08 -6.28 6.34
CA PHE A 290 -27.97 -7.37 6.73
C PHE A 290 -27.58 -7.95 8.09
N PHE A 291 -26.32 -8.34 8.29
CA PHE A 291 -25.85 -8.86 9.57
C PHE A 291 -25.89 -7.81 10.70
N SER A 292 -25.55 -6.57 10.39
CA SER A 292 -25.59 -5.47 11.36
C SER A 292 -27.01 -5.22 11.87
N VAL A 293 -28.01 -5.24 10.98
CA VAL A 293 -29.43 -5.05 11.35
C VAL A 293 -29.93 -6.21 12.18
N ILE A 294 -29.59 -7.44 11.83
CA ILE A 294 -29.91 -8.63 12.63
C ILE A 294 -29.39 -8.47 14.06
N THR A 295 -28.10 -8.15 14.21
CA THR A 295 -27.45 -7.95 15.51
C THR A 295 -28.15 -6.86 16.32
N LEU A 296 -28.53 -5.77 15.66
CA LEU A 296 -29.22 -4.63 16.30
C LEU A 296 -30.61 -5.01 16.78
N PHE A 297 -31.37 -5.79 16.02
CA PHE A 297 -32.70 -6.28 16.45
C PHE A 297 -32.61 -7.27 17.63
N ILE A 298 -31.63 -8.17 17.60
CA ILE A 298 -31.34 -9.09 18.71
C ILE A 298 -30.98 -8.31 19.97
N ALA A 299 -30.02 -7.37 19.86
CA ALA A 299 -29.60 -6.55 20.97
C ALA A 299 -30.75 -5.73 21.58
N ARG A 300 -31.57 -5.11 20.75
CA ARG A 300 -32.75 -4.35 21.18
C ARG A 300 -33.76 -5.23 21.92
N ASP A 301 -34.04 -6.42 21.43
CA ASP A 301 -34.99 -7.34 22.06
C ASP A 301 -34.49 -7.86 23.42
N THR A 302 -33.18 -8.23 23.48
CA THR A 302 -32.57 -8.66 24.75
C THR A 302 -32.54 -7.55 25.80
N LEU A 303 -32.24 -6.30 25.39
CA LEU A 303 -32.29 -5.15 26.30
C LEU A 303 -33.73 -4.85 26.79
N ALA A 304 -34.71 -4.93 25.91
CA ALA A 304 -36.10 -4.74 26.24
C ALA A 304 -36.57 -5.78 27.28
N ARG A 305 -36.21 -7.06 27.09
CA ARG A 305 -36.55 -8.16 28.03
C ARG A 305 -35.87 -7.95 29.38
N LYS A 306 -34.59 -7.53 29.42
CA LYS A 306 -33.88 -7.22 30.66
C LYS A 306 -34.52 -6.05 31.40
N ALA A 307 -34.99 -5.02 30.71
CA ALA A 307 -35.69 -3.88 31.31
C ALA A 307 -37.06 -4.30 31.95
N VAL A 308 -37.81 -5.15 31.27
CA VAL A 308 -39.10 -5.69 31.81
C VAL A 308 -38.86 -6.58 33.03
N ARG A 309 -37.86 -7.48 32.98
CA ARG A 309 -37.50 -8.32 34.15
C ARG A 309 -37.09 -7.47 35.37
N LYS A 310 -36.32 -6.40 35.14
CA LYS A 310 -35.91 -5.48 36.21
C LYS A 310 -37.10 -4.73 36.83
N LYS A 311 -38.06 -4.30 36.01
CA LYS A 311 -39.29 -3.64 36.47
C LYS A 311 -40.15 -4.57 37.31
N ASN A 312 -40.32 -5.83 36.90
CA ASN A 312 -41.12 -6.82 37.64
C ASN A 312 -40.44 -7.20 38.98
N ARG A 313 -39.11 -7.22 39.09
CA ARG A 313 -38.37 -7.42 40.37
C ARG A 313 -38.48 -6.24 41.36
N LEU A 314 -38.83 -5.04 40.89
CA LEU A 314 -39.04 -3.88 41.73
C LEU A 314 -40.49 -3.70 42.24
N ILE A 315 -41.42 -4.48 41.67
CA ILE A 315 -42.85 -4.44 42.00
C ILE A 315 -43.26 -5.63 42.90
N ALA A 316 -42.43 -6.70 42.90
CA ALA A 316 -42.56 -7.84 43.80
C ALA A 316 -41.70 -7.61 45.08
#